data_a9b1d2e41a42151ba26377fb77b322c5
#
_entry.id   a9b1d2e41a42151ba26377fb77b322c5
#
_cell.length_a   1.000
_cell.length_b   1.000
_cell.length_c   1.000
_cell.angle_alpha   90.00
_cell.angle_beta   90.00
_cell.angle_gamma   90.00
#
_symmetry.space_group_name_H-M   'P 1'
#
loop_
_entity.id
_entity.type
_entity.pdbx_description
1 polymer ?
#
loop_
_entity_poly.entity_id
_entity_poly.type
_entity_poly.pdbx_seq_one_letter_code
_entity_poly.pdbx_strand_id
1 'polypeptide(L)'
;MDQLTPSLHALLAPFSVCFRSEVFATFSLMVTAWVVCLGRRTVSRVWETTGRSAGRSHCPAFRLFSEAAWNWDEVGRILLVKLLAAFVPGGRVWLVCDDTLCHKRGARVAFGGIFLDAVLSSKRHKVFRFGTTWVTLGLVVQLPFRQDRFFCLNVLWRLYAKKDKANPAGHRTKSRLAREMVLVVASWLPGRRLVVVGDRAYLGKHLLKDLPEGVAALGPVHWKATLTEPLPKGSGGRRKKGEPLTTPRQALADDSWPWQELPLRHPKGEKRLQVKVLGPCCWYNSAGQAALLVVLVRDPEGKWRDEALLSTDLGLSAQEVILGYLTRWCVEPAYCDAKQLLGFHEPGVWCPASVERAHPMAWFTGCLAVLWYAEAGRHQPQARRHRPWYKGKVEPTFADMLACLRLHLWSNWLAAGTRPSGEKLAWLLEYLATAP
;
A
#
# COMPACT_ATOMS: atom_id res chain seq x y z
N MET A 1 -21.72 -5.39 -19.92
CA MET A 1 -20.25 -5.27 -20.07
C MET A 1 -19.62 -6.66 -20.29
N ASP A 2 -20.13 -7.39 -21.24
CA ASP A 2 -19.71 -8.77 -21.46
C ASP A 2 -18.36 -8.94 -22.16
N GLN A 3 -17.79 -7.87 -22.69
CA GLN A 3 -16.48 -7.88 -23.35
C GLN A 3 -15.54 -6.89 -22.68
N LEU A 4 -14.40 -7.42 -22.24
CA LEU A 4 -13.28 -6.61 -21.80
C LEU A 4 -12.71 -5.85 -23.01
N THR A 5 -12.33 -4.59 -22.82
CA THR A 5 -11.56 -3.89 -23.85
C THR A 5 -10.23 -4.62 -24.08
N PRO A 6 -9.69 -4.64 -25.31
CA PRO A 6 -8.43 -5.34 -25.60
C PRO A 6 -7.29 -4.95 -24.64
N SER A 7 -7.18 -3.67 -24.31
CA SER A 7 -6.15 -3.17 -23.39
C SER A 7 -6.32 -3.68 -21.96
N LEU A 8 -7.55 -3.72 -21.43
CA LEU A 8 -7.79 -4.25 -20.09
C LEU A 8 -7.70 -5.77 -20.06
N HIS A 9 -8.11 -6.44 -21.16
CA HIS A 9 -7.94 -7.88 -21.32
C HIS A 9 -6.46 -8.28 -21.27
N ALA A 10 -5.61 -7.60 -22.06
CA ALA A 10 -4.17 -7.84 -22.06
C ALA A 10 -3.54 -7.62 -20.67
N LEU A 11 -4.02 -6.62 -19.93
CA LEU A 11 -3.57 -6.35 -18.56
C LEU A 11 -3.98 -7.45 -17.58
N LEU A 12 -5.20 -8.01 -17.71
CA LEU A 12 -5.74 -9.03 -16.82
C LEU A 12 -5.33 -10.46 -17.19
N ALA A 13 -5.04 -10.77 -18.45
CA ALA A 13 -4.74 -12.11 -18.92
C ALA A 13 -3.66 -12.86 -18.10
N PRO A 14 -2.55 -12.23 -17.67
CA PRO A 14 -1.51 -12.92 -16.86
C PRO A 14 -2.02 -13.44 -15.51
N PHE A 15 -3.10 -12.89 -14.97
CA PHE A 15 -3.68 -13.37 -13.71
C PHE A 15 -4.50 -14.64 -13.85
N SER A 16 -4.79 -15.11 -15.08
CA SER A 16 -5.59 -16.32 -15.33
C SER A 16 -5.01 -17.56 -14.66
N VAL A 17 -3.71 -17.64 -14.51
CA VAL A 17 -3.02 -18.78 -13.86
C VAL A 17 -3.34 -18.93 -12.36
N CYS A 18 -3.88 -17.87 -11.72
CA CYS A 18 -4.29 -17.89 -10.30
C CYS A 18 -5.69 -18.49 -10.10
N PHE A 19 -6.41 -18.83 -11.17
CA PHE A 19 -7.83 -19.17 -11.11
C PHE A 19 -8.17 -20.35 -12.04
N ARG A 20 -9.28 -21.03 -11.77
CA ARG A 20 -9.94 -21.85 -12.78
C ARG A 20 -10.62 -20.93 -13.81
N SER A 21 -10.83 -21.40 -15.04
CA SER A 21 -11.32 -20.58 -16.15
C SER A 21 -12.61 -19.80 -15.85
N GLU A 22 -13.62 -20.46 -15.26
CA GLU A 22 -14.90 -19.83 -14.94
C GLU A 22 -14.77 -18.82 -13.80
N VAL A 23 -13.87 -19.11 -12.83
CA VAL A 23 -13.57 -18.21 -11.71
C VAL A 23 -12.84 -16.99 -12.24
N PHE A 24 -11.88 -17.16 -13.16
CA PHE A 24 -11.16 -16.05 -13.80
C PHE A 24 -12.10 -15.16 -14.62
N ALA A 25 -13.03 -15.76 -15.38
CA ALA A 25 -14.04 -15.01 -16.12
C ALA A 25 -14.89 -14.14 -15.18
N THR A 26 -15.34 -14.71 -14.04
CA THR A 26 -16.09 -13.98 -13.02
C THR A 26 -15.22 -12.89 -12.36
N PHE A 27 -13.97 -13.20 -12.01
CA PHE A 27 -13.04 -12.25 -11.43
C PHE A 27 -12.79 -11.05 -12.36
N SER A 28 -12.50 -11.30 -13.63
CA SER A 28 -12.25 -10.25 -14.62
C SER A 28 -13.46 -9.34 -14.82
N LEU A 29 -14.65 -9.94 -14.84
CA LEU A 29 -15.90 -9.20 -14.91
C LEU A 29 -16.11 -8.32 -13.67
N MET A 30 -15.88 -8.87 -12.46
CA MET A 30 -16.00 -8.13 -11.21
C MET A 30 -14.96 -6.99 -11.12
N VAL A 31 -13.72 -7.20 -11.60
CA VAL A 31 -12.69 -6.14 -11.67
C VAL A 31 -13.17 -4.98 -12.54
N THR A 32 -13.66 -5.28 -13.75
CA THR A 32 -14.17 -4.25 -14.67
C THR A 32 -15.35 -3.50 -14.07
N ALA A 33 -16.31 -4.25 -13.54
CA ALA A 33 -17.49 -3.68 -12.90
C ALA A 33 -17.13 -2.84 -11.67
N TRP A 34 -16.09 -3.25 -10.89
CA TRP A 34 -15.62 -2.49 -9.74
C TRP A 34 -15.11 -1.11 -10.11
N VAL A 35 -14.37 -1.02 -11.22
CA VAL A 35 -13.86 0.25 -11.76
C VAL A 35 -15.00 1.18 -12.14
N VAL A 36 -16.00 0.67 -12.88
CA VAL A 36 -17.06 1.50 -13.47
C VAL A 36 -18.30 1.64 -12.58
N CYS A 37 -18.37 0.90 -11.46
CA CYS A 37 -19.49 0.98 -10.53
C CYS A 37 -19.65 2.40 -10.00
N LEU A 38 -20.83 2.95 -10.15
CA LEU A 38 -21.27 4.20 -9.55
C LEU A 38 -21.99 3.90 -8.24
N GLY A 39 -21.77 4.75 -7.26
CA GLY A 39 -22.33 4.56 -5.93
C GLY A 39 -21.59 3.49 -5.11
N ARG A 40 -22.31 2.88 -4.17
CA ARG A 40 -21.72 1.97 -3.18
C ARG A 40 -21.33 0.62 -3.78
N ARG A 41 -20.06 0.19 -3.61
CA ARG A 41 -19.50 -1.06 -4.14
C ARG A 41 -19.77 -2.26 -3.21
N THR A 42 -21.04 -2.60 -3.04
CA THR A 42 -21.40 -3.93 -2.52
C THR A 42 -21.18 -4.97 -3.62
N VAL A 43 -20.99 -6.24 -3.25
CA VAL A 43 -20.81 -7.33 -4.24
C VAL A 43 -22.00 -7.39 -5.20
N SER A 44 -23.23 -7.25 -4.70
CA SER A 44 -24.45 -7.24 -5.53
C SER A 44 -24.47 -6.03 -6.48
N ARG A 45 -24.20 -4.81 -6.00
CA ARG A 45 -24.21 -3.62 -6.86
C ARG A 45 -23.13 -3.68 -7.94
N VAL A 46 -21.95 -4.17 -7.60
CA VAL A 46 -20.90 -4.42 -8.60
C VAL A 46 -21.34 -5.46 -9.63
N TRP A 47 -22.02 -6.53 -9.19
CA TRP A 47 -22.59 -7.52 -10.10
C TRP A 47 -23.66 -6.93 -11.03
N GLU A 48 -24.57 -6.12 -10.51
CA GLU A 48 -25.58 -5.40 -11.31
C GLU A 48 -24.92 -4.53 -12.39
N THR A 49 -23.81 -3.85 -12.04
CA THR A 49 -23.04 -3.04 -12.99
C THR A 49 -22.52 -3.81 -14.19
N THR A 50 -22.43 -5.14 -14.12
CA THR A 50 -22.02 -5.96 -15.28
C THR A 50 -23.07 -6.00 -16.37
N GLY A 51 -24.32 -5.59 -16.12
CA GLY A 51 -25.46 -5.73 -17.01
C GLY A 51 -25.98 -7.17 -17.14
N ARG A 52 -25.44 -8.11 -16.34
CA ARG A 52 -25.83 -9.52 -16.33
C ARG A 52 -26.91 -9.86 -15.32
N SER A 53 -27.32 -8.91 -14.50
CA SER A 53 -28.33 -9.12 -13.46
C SER A 53 -29.73 -9.43 -14.01
N ALA A 54 -30.03 -8.99 -15.22
CA ALA A 54 -31.27 -9.36 -15.90
C ALA A 54 -31.22 -10.84 -16.33
N GLY A 55 -31.82 -11.70 -15.53
CA GLY A 55 -31.95 -13.13 -15.81
C GLY A 55 -30.82 -14.05 -15.34
N ARG A 56 -29.80 -13.54 -14.62
CA ARG A 56 -28.73 -14.37 -14.04
C ARG A 56 -28.55 -14.12 -12.53
N SER A 57 -28.40 -15.23 -11.80
CA SER A 57 -28.12 -15.19 -10.36
C SER A 57 -26.84 -14.44 -10.04
N HIS A 58 -26.82 -13.75 -8.90
CA HIS A 58 -25.62 -13.13 -8.32
C HIS A 58 -24.67 -14.13 -7.61
N CYS A 59 -25.07 -15.40 -7.52
CA CYS A 59 -24.30 -16.45 -6.84
C CYS A 59 -22.84 -16.56 -7.29
N PRO A 60 -22.46 -16.47 -8.58
CA PRO A 60 -21.08 -16.55 -8.99
C PRO A 60 -20.21 -15.44 -8.38
N ALA A 61 -20.73 -14.21 -8.27
CA ALA A 61 -20.02 -13.10 -7.66
C ALA A 61 -19.78 -13.32 -6.16
N PHE A 62 -20.76 -13.83 -5.42
CA PHE A 62 -20.59 -14.16 -4.00
C PHE A 62 -19.64 -15.35 -3.80
N ARG A 63 -19.79 -16.42 -4.61
CA ARG A 63 -18.90 -17.60 -4.55
C ARG A 63 -17.47 -17.27 -4.90
N LEU A 64 -17.21 -16.32 -5.77
CA LEU A 64 -15.87 -15.81 -6.04
C LEU A 64 -15.15 -15.41 -4.75
N PHE A 65 -15.84 -14.74 -3.84
CA PHE A 65 -15.24 -14.25 -2.60
C PHE A 65 -15.34 -15.25 -1.46
N SER A 66 -16.35 -16.13 -1.42
CA SER A 66 -16.59 -17.03 -0.26
C SER A 66 -15.99 -18.42 -0.43
N GLU A 67 -16.03 -19.01 -1.63
CA GLU A 67 -15.81 -20.44 -1.85
C GLU A 67 -14.69 -20.75 -2.84
N ALA A 68 -14.54 -19.94 -3.90
CA ALA A 68 -13.62 -20.23 -4.99
C ALA A 68 -12.16 -20.37 -4.49
N ALA A 69 -11.44 -21.34 -5.03
CA ALA A 69 -10.06 -21.61 -4.68
C ALA A 69 -9.12 -20.64 -5.40
N TRP A 70 -8.74 -19.58 -4.74
CA TRP A 70 -7.72 -18.59 -5.14
C TRP A 70 -7.26 -17.77 -3.93
N ASN A 71 -6.10 -17.15 -4.04
CA ASN A 71 -5.59 -16.28 -2.97
C ASN A 71 -4.93 -15.02 -3.53
N TRP A 72 -4.86 -13.99 -2.66
CA TRP A 72 -4.28 -12.71 -3.05
C TRP A 72 -2.74 -12.73 -3.16
N ASP A 73 -2.05 -13.67 -2.54
CA ASP A 73 -0.58 -13.71 -2.61
C ASP A 73 -0.11 -14.04 -4.03
N GLU A 74 -0.77 -15.00 -4.69
CA GLU A 74 -0.47 -15.33 -6.09
C GLU A 74 -0.82 -14.18 -7.04
N VAL A 75 -1.99 -13.57 -6.86
CA VAL A 75 -2.41 -12.39 -7.62
C VAL A 75 -1.46 -11.21 -7.36
N GLY A 76 -1.08 -10.99 -6.10
CA GLY A 76 -0.15 -9.95 -5.68
C GLY A 76 1.25 -10.13 -6.26
N ARG A 77 1.72 -11.37 -6.40
CA ARG A 77 3.00 -11.69 -7.04
C ARG A 77 3.02 -11.23 -8.51
N ILE A 78 1.99 -11.59 -9.27
CA ILE A 78 1.89 -11.17 -10.68
C ILE A 78 1.75 -9.65 -10.78
N LEU A 79 0.93 -9.05 -9.91
CA LEU A 79 0.76 -7.60 -9.85
C LEU A 79 2.09 -6.90 -9.59
N LEU A 80 2.86 -7.35 -8.58
CA LEU A 80 4.16 -6.78 -8.24
C LEU A 80 5.14 -6.87 -9.41
N VAL A 81 5.22 -8.03 -10.08
CA VAL A 81 6.11 -8.21 -11.25
C VAL A 81 5.75 -7.22 -12.37
N LYS A 82 4.45 -7.05 -12.67
CA LYS A 82 4.00 -6.06 -13.66
C LYS A 82 4.34 -4.63 -13.26
N LEU A 83 4.10 -4.26 -12.01
CA LEU A 83 4.42 -2.94 -11.49
C LEU A 83 5.92 -2.64 -11.53
N LEU A 84 6.76 -3.64 -11.19
CA LEU A 84 8.21 -3.49 -11.26
C LEU A 84 8.69 -3.34 -12.71
N ALA A 85 8.16 -4.13 -13.62
CA ALA A 85 8.49 -4.00 -15.06
C ALA A 85 8.13 -2.61 -15.60
N ALA A 86 6.99 -2.06 -15.18
CA ALA A 86 6.51 -0.76 -15.65
C ALA A 86 7.24 0.45 -15.00
N PHE A 87 7.58 0.35 -13.71
CA PHE A 87 7.99 1.54 -12.94
C PHE A 87 9.34 1.42 -12.25
N VAL A 88 9.84 0.20 -11.97
CA VAL A 88 11.09 -0.06 -11.25
C VAL A 88 11.86 -1.22 -11.89
N PRO A 89 12.23 -1.12 -13.17
CA PRO A 89 12.88 -2.23 -13.89
C PRO A 89 14.23 -2.62 -13.28
N GLY A 90 14.90 -1.70 -12.61
CA GLY A 90 16.20 -1.92 -11.97
C GLY A 90 16.32 -1.26 -10.60
N GLY A 91 17.47 -1.43 -9.96
CA GLY A 91 17.79 -0.77 -8.69
C GLY A 91 17.09 -1.36 -7.46
N ARG A 92 17.05 -0.58 -6.38
CA ARG A 92 16.40 -0.93 -5.12
C ARG A 92 14.88 -0.87 -5.26
N VAL A 93 14.18 -1.83 -4.66
CA VAL A 93 12.73 -1.86 -4.55
C VAL A 93 12.34 -1.27 -3.21
N TRP A 94 11.68 -0.12 -3.24
CA TRP A 94 11.19 0.55 -2.05
C TRP A 94 9.78 0.09 -1.74
N LEU A 95 9.57 -0.41 -0.53
CA LEU A 95 8.29 -0.90 -0.03
C LEU A 95 7.90 -0.08 1.19
N VAL A 96 6.63 0.26 1.30
CA VAL A 96 6.10 0.90 2.50
C VAL A 96 5.13 -0.02 3.22
N CYS A 97 5.30 -0.14 4.54
CA CYS A 97 4.40 -0.89 5.40
C CYS A 97 3.65 0.06 6.34
N ASP A 98 2.34 -0.04 6.33
CA ASP A 98 1.47 0.73 7.22
C ASP A 98 0.14 0.00 7.42
N ASP A 99 -0.77 0.54 8.24
CA ASP A 99 -2.10 -0.02 8.41
C ASP A 99 -3.22 1.01 8.28
N THR A 100 -4.40 0.50 7.95
CA THR A 100 -5.59 1.33 7.83
C THR A 100 -6.81 0.64 8.40
N LEU A 101 -7.71 1.44 8.98
CA LEU A 101 -8.99 0.98 9.48
C LEU A 101 -10.04 1.02 8.37
N CYS A 102 -10.72 -0.11 8.17
CA CYS A 102 -11.92 -0.22 7.35
C CYS A 102 -13.14 -0.17 8.25
N HIS A 103 -13.89 0.93 8.21
CA HIS A 103 -15.10 1.10 9.03
C HIS A 103 -16.18 0.10 8.65
N LYS A 104 -16.86 -0.47 9.66
CA LYS A 104 -17.98 -1.39 9.50
C LYS A 104 -19.10 -1.02 10.47
N ARG A 105 -20.32 -1.38 10.09
CA ARG A 105 -21.52 -1.18 10.94
C ARG A 105 -22.07 -2.50 11.46
N GLY A 106 -21.86 -3.61 10.75
CA GLY A 106 -22.38 -4.93 11.11
C GLY A 106 -21.52 -5.65 12.15
N ALA A 107 -22.08 -5.98 13.30
CA ALA A 107 -21.38 -6.64 14.40
C ALA A 107 -20.87 -8.05 14.07
N ARG A 108 -21.42 -8.72 13.04
CA ARG A 108 -21.06 -10.10 12.65
C ARG A 108 -19.89 -10.18 11.65
N VAL A 109 -19.28 -9.04 11.31
CA VAL A 109 -18.14 -9.02 10.37
C VAL A 109 -16.96 -9.78 10.98
N ALA A 110 -16.46 -10.78 10.29
CA ALA A 110 -15.26 -11.50 10.71
C ALA A 110 -14.07 -10.53 10.87
N PHE A 111 -13.22 -10.80 11.88
CA PHE A 111 -12.10 -9.93 12.28
C PHE A 111 -12.52 -8.53 12.74
N GLY A 112 -13.82 -8.29 12.92
CA GLY A 112 -14.34 -7.02 13.41
C GLY A 112 -13.94 -6.73 14.85
N GLY A 113 -13.70 -5.46 15.15
CA GLY A 113 -13.36 -5.00 16.48
C GLY A 113 -13.42 -3.49 16.60
N ILE A 114 -13.32 -3.00 17.83
CA ILE A 114 -13.21 -1.56 18.10
C ILE A 114 -11.73 -1.20 18.07
N PHE A 115 -11.34 -0.29 17.17
CA PHE A 115 -9.96 0.14 16.96
C PHE A 115 -9.87 1.67 17.07
N LEU A 116 -8.68 2.16 17.44
CA LEU A 116 -8.37 3.58 17.36
C LEU A 116 -8.40 4.02 15.89
N ASP A 117 -9.21 5.04 15.60
CA ASP A 117 -9.22 5.69 14.29
C ASP A 117 -8.18 6.80 14.28
N ALA A 118 -7.03 6.54 13.64
CA ALA A 118 -5.93 7.49 13.59
C ALA A 118 -6.28 8.78 12.82
N VAL A 119 -7.16 8.67 11.82
CA VAL A 119 -7.57 9.81 10.97
C VAL A 119 -8.48 10.76 11.73
N LEU A 120 -9.42 10.23 12.52
CA LEU A 120 -10.37 11.03 13.30
C LEU A 120 -9.83 11.43 14.68
N SER A 121 -8.73 10.84 15.11
CA SER A 121 -8.12 11.10 16.42
C SER A 121 -7.17 12.29 16.38
N SER A 122 -7.14 13.06 17.46
CA SER A 122 -6.13 14.06 17.73
C SER A 122 -5.28 13.68 18.95
N LYS A 123 -4.28 14.51 19.29
CA LYS A 123 -3.51 14.30 20.53
C LYS A 123 -4.40 14.38 21.78
N ARG A 124 -5.41 15.25 21.77
CA ARG A 124 -6.30 15.50 22.91
C ARG A 124 -7.56 14.64 22.91
N HIS A 125 -8.01 14.19 21.74
CA HIS A 125 -9.26 13.44 21.59
C HIS A 125 -9.00 12.14 20.81
N LYS A 126 -9.25 10.99 21.46
CA LYS A 126 -9.11 9.66 20.85
C LYS A 126 -10.46 9.15 20.39
N VAL A 127 -10.58 8.88 19.11
CA VAL A 127 -11.78 8.33 18.49
C VAL A 127 -11.61 6.85 18.23
N PHE A 128 -12.55 6.05 18.69
CA PHE A 128 -12.59 4.61 18.43
C PHE A 128 -13.77 4.29 17.52
N ARG A 129 -13.54 3.40 16.55
CA ARG A 129 -14.55 2.98 15.58
C ARG A 129 -14.55 1.45 15.44
N PHE A 130 -15.74 0.90 15.18
CA PHE A 130 -15.86 -0.51 14.83
C PHE A 130 -15.48 -0.73 13.38
N GLY A 131 -14.70 -1.78 13.13
CA GLY A 131 -14.26 -2.11 11.78
C GLY A 131 -13.22 -3.24 11.76
N THR A 132 -12.54 -3.37 10.63
CA THR A 132 -11.43 -4.30 10.44
C THR A 132 -10.15 -3.52 10.15
N THR A 133 -9.04 -3.93 10.76
CA THR A 133 -7.73 -3.28 10.54
C THR A 133 -6.92 -4.09 9.54
N TRP A 134 -6.37 -3.41 8.56
CA TRP A 134 -5.59 -3.99 7.47
C TRP A 134 -4.16 -3.48 7.51
N VAL A 135 -3.21 -4.40 7.60
CA VAL A 135 -1.79 -4.12 7.40
C VAL A 135 -1.49 -4.31 5.92
N THR A 136 -0.84 -3.34 5.28
CA THR A 136 -0.50 -3.40 3.86
C THR A 136 1.00 -3.29 3.64
N LEU A 137 1.44 -3.84 2.52
CA LEU A 137 2.77 -3.64 1.96
C LEU A 137 2.61 -3.12 0.54
N GLY A 138 3.05 -1.89 0.31
CA GLY A 138 2.91 -1.20 -0.97
C GLY A 138 4.25 -0.92 -1.62
N LEU A 139 4.31 -1.05 -2.95
CA LEU A 139 5.44 -0.62 -3.77
C LEU A 139 5.42 0.91 -3.89
N VAL A 140 6.55 1.54 -3.59
CA VAL A 140 6.75 2.99 -3.76
C VAL A 140 7.30 3.24 -5.16
N VAL A 141 6.61 4.08 -5.93
CA VAL A 141 7.00 4.42 -7.30
C VAL A 141 6.88 5.91 -7.56
N GLN A 142 7.72 6.43 -8.45
CA GLN A 142 7.45 7.66 -9.18
C GLN A 142 6.95 7.27 -10.57
N LEU A 143 5.82 7.83 -10.98
CA LEU A 143 5.29 7.55 -12.31
C LEU A 143 6.04 8.38 -13.35
N PRO A 144 6.37 7.85 -14.54
CA PRO A 144 7.13 8.56 -15.56
C PRO A 144 6.50 9.89 -15.98
N PHE A 145 5.21 10.01 -15.86
CA PHE A 145 4.42 11.20 -16.20
C PHE A 145 3.99 12.01 -14.97
N ARG A 146 4.47 11.67 -13.76
CA ARG A 146 4.18 12.37 -12.52
C ARG A 146 5.35 12.25 -11.53
N GLN A 147 6.41 13.02 -11.80
CA GLN A 147 7.65 12.96 -11.01
C GLN A 147 7.65 13.88 -9.78
N ASP A 148 6.62 14.70 -9.61
CA ASP A 148 6.45 15.64 -8.50
C ASP A 148 6.03 14.95 -7.18
N ARG A 149 5.76 13.64 -7.21
CA ARG A 149 5.32 12.86 -6.04
C ARG A 149 5.57 11.37 -6.17
N PHE A 150 5.59 10.72 -5.01
CA PHE A 150 5.59 9.26 -4.94
C PHE A 150 4.17 8.72 -4.84
N PHE A 151 3.97 7.53 -5.38
CA PHE A 151 2.74 6.75 -5.28
C PHE A 151 3.03 5.46 -4.51
N CYS A 152 2.08 5.03 -3.69
CA CYS A 152 2.08 3.73 -3.05
C CYS A 152 1.09 2.82 -3.76
N LEU A 153 1.58 1.74 -4.34
CA LEU A 153 0.78 0.72 -5.01
C LEU A 153 0.75 -0.53 -4.12
N ASN A 154 -0.33 -0.72 -3.37
CA ASN A 154 -0.45 -1.83 -2.43
C ASN A 154 -0.49 -3.17 -3.16
N VAL A 155 0.43 -4.07 -2.86
CA VAL A 155 0.61 -5.38 -3.51
C VAL A 155 0.30 -6.55 -2.60
N LEU A 156 0.43 -6.37 -1.29
CA LEU A 156 0.05 -7.34 -0.27
C LEU A 156 -0.68 -6.68 0.89
N TRP A 157 -1.49 -7.46 1.57
CA TRP A 157 -2.26 -7.04 2.75
C TRP A 157 -2.57 -8.23 3.66
N ARG A 158 -2.74 -7.94 4.93
CA ARG A 158 -3.14 -8.91 5.94
C ARG A 158 -4.17 -8.29 6.89
N LEU A 159 -5.18 -9.06 7.24
CA LEU A 159 -6.11 -8.69 8.31
C LEU A 159 -5.48 -8.88 9.67
N TYR A 160 -5.59 -7.85 10.49
CA TYR A 160 -5.20 -7.90 11.88
C TYR A 160 -6.41 -8.35 12.73
N ALA A 161 -6.28 -9.49 13.38
CA ALA A 161 -7.24 -9.95 14.39
C ALA A 161 -6.76 -9.55 15.78
N LYS A 162 -7.67 -9.06 16.65
CA LYS A 162 -7.36 -8.85 18.06
C LYS A 162 -7.01 -10.18 18.73
N LYS A 163 -6.23 -10.08 19.80
CA LYS A 163 -5.88 -11.27 20.60
C LYS A 163 -7.15 -11.92 21.14
N ASP A 164 -7.38 -13.15 20.74
CA ASP A 164 -8.41 -14.00 21.31
C ASP A 164 -7.93 -14.55 22.64
N LYS A 165 -8.74 -14.42 23.67
CA LYS A 165 -8.45 -14.98 25.01
C LYS A 165 -8.45 -16.51 24.98
N ALA A 166 -9.26 -17.13 24.12
CA ALA A 166 -9.35 -18.59 23.99
C ALA A 166 -8.16 -19.18 23.20
N ASN A 167 -7.56 -18.41 22.27
CA ASN A 167 -6.39 -18.84 21.49
C ASN A 167 -5.31 -17.75 21.42
N PRO A 168 -4.63 -17.46 22.54
CA PRO A 168 -3.61 -16.41 22.58
C PRO A 168 -2.37 -16.73 21.74
N ALA A 169 -2.07 -18.00 21.48
CA ALA A 169 -0.90 -18.44 20.71
C ALA A 169 -1.05 -18.13 19.21
N GLY A 170 -2.26 -18.11 18.67
CA GLY A 170 -2.54 -17.79 17.27
C GLY A 170 -2.49 -16.29 16.93
N HIS A 171 -2.31 -15.43 17.93
CA HIS A 171 -2.29 -13.99 17.73
C HIS A 171 -1.02 -13.52 16.98
N ARG A 172 -1.22 -12.77 15.90
CA ARG A 172 -0.16 -12.10 15.15
C ARG A 172 -0.26 -10.58 15.30
N THR A 173 0.80 -9.96 15.81
CA THR A 173 0.88 -8.49 15.89
C THR A 173 0.97 -7.89 14.48
N LYS A 174 0.63 -6.61 14.32
CA LYS A 174 0.76 -5.90 13.04
C LYS A 174 2.18 -5.99 12.48
N SER A 175 3.21 -5.85 13.33
CA SER A 175 4.62 -5.97 12.92
C SER A 175 5.02 -7.40 12.49
N ARG A 176 4.39 -8.45 13.04
CA ARG A 176 4.56 -9.83 12.55
C ARG A 176 3.88 -10.03 11.19
N LEU A 177 2.69 -9.49 10.99
CA LEU A 177 2.01 -9.51 9.70
C LEU A 177 2.81 -8.76 8.62
N ALA A 178 3.41 -7.63 8.98
CA ALA A 178 4.32 -6.89 8.11
C ALA A 178 5.53 -7.74 7.70
N ARG A 179 6.20 -8.37 8.70
CA ARG A 179 7.33 -9.28 8.42
C ARG A 179 6.94 -10.43 7.49
N GLU A 180 5.80 -11.06 7.73
CA GLU A 180 5.28 -12.14 6.87
C GLU A 180 5.19 -11.67 5.41
N MET A 181 4.58 -10.52 5.15
CA MET A 181 4.48 -9.96 3.80
C MET A 181 5.85 -9.62 3.20
N VAL A 182 6.78 -9.09 4.00
CA VAL A 182 8.15 -8.80 3.55
C VAL A 182 8.88 -10.07 3.14
N LEU A 183 8.78 -11.15 3.91
CA LEU A 183 9.39 -12.44 3.59
C LEU A 183 8.79 -13.05 2.31
N VAL A 184 7.48 -12.93 2.14
CA VAL A 184 6.78 -13.36 0.92
C VAL A 184 7.30 -12.58 -0.30
N VAL A 185 7.40 -11.25 -0.23
CA VAL A 185 7.93 -10.44 -1.34
C VAL A 185 9.40 -10.76 -1.60
N ALA A 186 10.21 -10.96 -0.56
CA ALA A 186 11.61 -11.34 -0.72
C ALA A 186 11.76 -12.67 -1.47
N SER A 187 10.89 -13.65 -1.20
CA SER A 187 10.89 -14.93 -1.92
C SER A 187 10.48 -14.80 -3.39
N TRP A 188 9.68 -13.80 -3.74
CA TRP A 188 9.28 -13.53 -5.14
C TRP A 188 10.34 -12.80 -5.95
N LEU A 189 11.29 -12.14 -5.28
CA LEU A 189 12.27 -11.25 -5.91
C LEU A 189 13.71 -11.63 -5.53
N PRO A 190 14.14 -12.88 -5.81
CA PRO A 190 15.50 -13.29 -5.50
C PRO A 190 16.51 -12.38 -6.20
N GLY A 191 17.57 -11.99 -5.48
CA GLY A 191 18.62 -11.12 -6.00
C GLY A 191 18.29 -9.63 -6.09
N ARG A 192 17.04 -9.19 -5.83
CA ARG A 192 16.69 -7.78 -5.75
C ARG A 192 16.94 -7.23 -4.35
N ARG A 193 17.45 -6.01 -4.27
CA ARG A 193 17.58 -5.28 -3.00
C ARG A 193 16.25 -4.64 -2.64
N LEU A 194 15.72 -4.99 -1.47
CA LEU A 194 14.45 -4.47 -0.94
C LEU A 194 14.74 -3.53 0.23
N VAL A 195 14.06 -2.39 0.28
CA VAL A 195 14.08 -1.48 1.43
C VAL A 195 12.65 -1.29 1.91
N VAL A 196 12.37 -1.76 3.13
CA VAL A 196 11.06 -1.67 3.75
C VAL A 196 11.01 -0.46 4.66
N VAL A 197 10.15 0.48 4.34
CA VAL A 197 9.94 1.70 5.12
C VAL A 197 8.70 1.51 5.99
N GLY A 198 8.83 1.78 7.29
CA GLY A 198 7.73 1.72 8.24
C GLY A 198 7.77 2.85 9.25
N ASP A 199 6.68 3.01 9.98
CA ASP A 199 6.68 3.88 11.14
C ASP A 199 7.28 3.18 12.38
N ARG A 200 7.32 3.88 13.51
CA ARG A 200 7.88 3.36 14.77
C ARG A 200 7.15 2.11 15.29
N ALA A 201 5.88 1.91 14.96
CA ALA A 201 5.12 0.75 15.40
C ALA A 201 5.57 -0.54 14.70
N TYR A 202 6.12 -0.41 13.49
CA TYR A 202 6.63 -1.54 12.71
C TYR A 202 8.11 -1.80 12.93
N LEU A 203 8.93 -0.75 13.14
CA LEU A 203 10.39 -0.82 13.28
C LEU A 203 10.82 -1.31 14.68
N GLY A 204 10.48 -2.55 14.98
CA GLY A 204 10.83 -3.21 16.24
C GLY A 204 11.33 -4.64 16.02
N LYS A 205 11.52 -5.38 17.12
CA LYS A 205 12.08 -6.73 17.14
C LYS A 205 11.43 -7.68 16.12
N HIS A 206 10.14 -7.58 15.91
CA HIS A 206 9.44 -8.50 15.02
C HIS A 206 9.77 -8.27 13.54
N LEU A 207 10.06 -7.05 13.13
CA LEU A 207 10.44 -6.77 11.75
C LEU A 207 11.96 -6.83 11.56
N LEU A 208 12.73 -6.21 12.45
CA LEU A 208 14.16 -5.96 12.26
C LEU A 208 15.04 -7.18 12.51
N LYS A 209 14.62 -8.10 13.40
CA LYS A 209 15.46 -9.23 13.77
C LYS A 209 15.51 -10.26 12.63
N ASP A 210 16.73 -10.69 12.26
CA ASP A 210 16.97 -11.76 11.26
C ASP A 210 16.27 -11.45 9.93
N LEU A 211 16.48 -10.24 9.37
CA LEU A 211 16.04 -9.93 8.01
C LEU A 211 16.82 -10.77 7.01
N PRO A 212 16.18 -11.26 5.94
CA PRO A 212 16.88 -11.98 4.88
C PRO A 212 17.95 -11.12 4.21
N GLU A 213 18.94 -11.78 3.61
CA GLU A 213 19.89 -11.08 2.76
C GLU A 213 19.20 -10.32 1.63
N GLY A 214 19.69 -9.13 1.33
CA GLY A 214 19.07 -8.24 0.33
C GLY A 214 17.85 -7.48 0.82
N VAL A 215 17.37 -7.70 2.05
CA VAL A 215 16.26 -6.97 2.66
C VAL A 215 16.76 -6.02 3.73
N ALA A 216 16.49 -4.75 3.56
CA ALA A 216 16.76 -3.71 4.54
C ALA A 216 15.47 -3.11 5.08
N ALA A 217 15.55 -2.52 6.27
CA ALA A 217 14.47 -1.77 6.90
C ALA A 217 14.92 -0.34 7.21
N LEU A 218 13.99 0.60 7.07
CA LEU A 218 14.20 2.02 7.26
C LEU A 218 13.01 2.66 7.98
N GLY A 219 13.28 3.51 8.97
CA GLY A 219 12.27 4.30 9.65
C GLY A 219 12.72 4.80 11.02
N PRO A 220 11.81 5.35 11.84
CA PRO A 220 12.18 5.97 13.11
C PRO A 220 12.69 4.97 14.14
N VAL A 221 13.81 5.32 14.78
CA VAL A 221 14.32 4.62 15.97
C VAL A 221 13.82 5.32 17.23
N HIS A 222 13.77 4.59 18.33
CA HIS A 222 13.39 5.17 19.61
C HIS A 222 14.52 6.06 20.16
N TRP A 223 14.20 7.25 20.66
CA TRP A 223 15.17 8.22 21.19
C TRP A 223 16.07 7.67 22.33
N LYS A 224 15.56 6.71 23.08
CA LYS A 224 16.28 6.01 24.17
C LYS A 224 16.79 4.63 23.72
N ALA A 225 16.93 4.37 22.40
CA ALA A 225 17.48 3.10 21.93
C ALA A 225 18.89 2.92 22.47
N THR A 226 19.14 1.78 23.11
CA THR A 226 20.48 1.40 23.59
C THR A 226 21.26 0.87 22.40
N LEU A 227 22.17 1.68 21.89
CA LEU A 227 23.05 1.33 20.78
C LEU A 227 24.38 0.80 21.33
N THR A 228 25.01 -0.10 20.61
CA THR A 228 26.30 -0.67 20.94
C THR A 228 27.18 -0.75 19.70
N GLU A 229 28.47 -0.82 19.87
CA GLU A 229 29.39 -1.14 18.80
C GLU A 229 29.07 -2.52 18.21
N PRO A 230 29.29 -2.76 16.90
CA PRO A 230 29.26 -4.08 16.32
C PRO A 230 30.37 -4.96 16.93
N LEU A 231 30.06 -6.23 17.22
CA LEU A 231 31.11 -7.15 17.64
C LEU A 231 32.01 -7.53 16.43
N PRO A 232 33.30 -7.68 16.65
CA PRO A 232 34.20 -8.20 15.62
C PRO A 232 33.74 -9.56 15.07
N LYS A 233 33.85 -9.78 13.77
CA LYS A 233 33.55 -11.08 13.15
C LYS A 233 34.42 -12.17 13.81
N GLY A 234 33.79 -13.25 14.27
CA GLY A 234 34.51 -14.38 14.88
C GLY A 234 34.68 -14.29 16.41
N SER A 235 34.17 -13.28 17.08
CA SER A 235 34.14 -13.22 18.54
C SER A 235 33.13 -14.22 19.12
N GLY A 236 33.43 -15.52 18.97
CA GLY A 236 32.69 -16.63 19.58
C GLY A 236 32.92 -16.64 21.07
N GLY A 237 32.06 -15.99 21.85
CA GLY A 237 32.20 -15.93 23.30
C GLY A 237 30.87 -15.62 24.02
N ARG A 238 30.94 -15.59 25.36
CA ARG A 238 29.78 -15.20 26.21
C ARG A 238 29.26 -13.79 25.93
N ARG A 239 30.06 -12.90 25.32
CA ARG A 239 29.71 -11.50 25.05
C ARG A 239 28.77 -11.40 23.85
N LYS A 240 27.54 -10.98 24.07
CA LYS A 240 26.50 -10.84 23.04
C LYS A 240 26.33 -9.38 22.55
N LYS A 241 27.02 -8.41 23.15
CA LYS A 241 26.90 -7.00 22.83
C LYS A 241 28.29 -6.34 22.85
N GLY A 242 28.50 -5.41 21.93
CA GLY A 242 29.66 -4.52 21.95
C GLY A 242 29.61 -3.48 23.04
N GLU A 243 30.55 -2.53 23.06
CA GLU A 243 30.56 -1.41 24.00
C GLU A 243 29.35 -0.53 23.80
N PRO A 244 28.79 0.04 24.88
CA PRO A 244 27.67 0.97 24.78
C PRO A 244 28.08 2.23 24.01
N LEU A 245 27.20 2.65 23.11
CA LEU A 245 27.28 3.94 22.41
C LEU A 245 26.26 4.92 22.98
N THR A 246 26.41 6.19 22.65
CA THR A 246 25.45 7.24 22.98
C THR A 246 24.07 6.91 22.41
N THR A 247 23.03 7.16 23.18
CA THR A 247 21.65 7.05 22.68
C THR A 247 21.38 8.16 21.66
N PRO A 248 20.41 7.98 20.74
CA PRO A 248 20.02 9.05 19.81
C PRO A 248 19.67 10.36 20.50
N ARG A 249 19.09 10.31 21.71
CA ARG A 249 18.75 11.49 22.52
C ARG A 249 19.98 12.22 23.04
N GLN A 250 20.98 11.48 23.53
CA GLN A 250 22.23 12.05 23.99
C GLN A 250 23.02 12.67 22.85
N ALA A 251 23.12 11.96 21.72
CA ALA A 251 23.80 12.47 20.53
C ALA A 251 23.10 13.70 19.93
N LEU A 252 21.76 13.81 20.05
CA LEU A 252 21.02 15.02 19.66
C LEU A 252 21.42 16.24 20.50
N ALA A 253 21.66 16.05 21.80
CA ALA A 253 22.00 17.10 22.78
C ALA A 253 23.50 17.37 22.91
N ASP A 254 24.34 16.61 22.24
CA ASP A 254 25.79 16.75 22.31
C ASP A 254 26.29 17.87 21.40
N ASP A 255 26.57 19.02 21.97
CA ASP A 255 27.07 20.18 21.22
C ASP A 255 28.55 20.04 20.81
N SER A 256 29.30 19.11 21.42
CA SER A 256 30.69 18.82 21.01
C SER A 256 30.79 18.11 19.68
N TRP A 257 29.68 17.46 19.25
CA TRP A 257 29.57 16.84 17.97
C TRP A 257 28.87 17.77 16.96
N PRO A 258 29.59 18.32 15.98
CA PRO A 258 29.00 19.31 15.08
C PRO A 258 27.95 18.69 14.15
N TRP A 259 26.92 19.49 13.88
CA TRP A 259 25.91 19.17 12.87
C TRP A 259 26.50 19.39 11.48
N GLN A 260 26.23 18.47 10.57
CA GLN A 260 26.57 18.59 9.16
C GLN A 260 25.36 19.13 8.39
N GLU A 261 25.56 20.14 7.56
CA GLU A 261 24.51 20.66 6.69
C GLU A 261 24.26 19.69 5.54
N LEU A 262 22.99 19.44 5.26
CA LEU A 262 22.52 18.56 4.20
C LEU A 262 21.49 19.29 3.35
N PRO A 263 21.81 19.66 2.10
CA PRO A 263 20.82 20.15 1.16
C PRO A 263 19.96 18.97 0.71
N LEU A 264 18.66 19.04 0.98
CA LEU A 264 17.69 18.00 0.59
C LEU A 264 16.86 18.50 -0.58
N ARG A 265 17.00 17.86 -1.73
CA ARG A 265 16.10 18.05 -2.87
C ARG A 265 14.95 17.08 -2.76
N HIS A 266 13.76 17.61 -2.59
CA HIS A 266 12.51 16.85 -2.53
C HIS A 266 11.60 17.32 -3.69
N PRO A 267 10.69 16.49 -4.23
CA PRO A 267 9.76 16.90 -5.29
C PRO A 267 8.97 18.18 -5.03
N LYS A 268 8.82 18.58 -3.75
CA LYS A 268 8.15 19.83 -3.35
C LYS A 268 9.09 21.04 -3.19
N GLY A 269 10.37 20.91 -3.52
CA GLY A 269 11.37 21.97 -3.40
C GLY A 269 12.65 21.55 -2.68
N GLU A 270 13.54 22.50 -2.47
CA GLU A 270 14.79 22.29 -1.73
C GLU A 270 14.62 22.71 -0.26
N LYS A 271 15.27 21.96 0.63
CA LYS A 271 15.32 22.26 2.04
C LYS A 271 16.73 22.02 2.57
N ARG A 272 17.21 22.89 3.46
CA ARG A 272 18.46 22.67 4.18
C ARG A 272 18.14 22.02 5.52
N LEU A 273 18.72 20.87 5.78
CA LEU A 273 18.62 20.14 7.03
C LEU A 273 20.00 20.04 7.68
N GLN A 274 20.02 19.74 8.96
CA GLN A 274 21.20 19.40 9.72
C GLN A 274 21.12 17.93 10.12
N VAL A 275 22.23 17.21 10.00
CA VAL A 275 22.29 15.78 10.29
C VAL A 275 23.49 15.42 11.16
N LYS A 276 23.34 14.39 11.98
CA LYS A 276 24.44 13.63 12.60
C LYS A 276 24.23 12.16 12.25
N VAL A 277 25.29 11.45 11.89
CA VAL A 277 25.21 10.03 11.49
C VAL A 277 25.95 9.19 12.52
N LEU A 278 25.21 8.34 13.24
CA LEU A 278 25.75 7.37 14.19
C LEU A 278 25.87 6.01 13.50
N GLY A 279 27.00 5.39 13.65
CA GLY A 279 27.19 4.01 13.18
C GLY A 279 28.42 3.81 12.29
N PRO A 280 28.66 2.56 11.88
CA PRO A 280 27.78 1.41 12.10
C PRO A 280 27.63 1.05 13.58
N CYS A 281 26.40 0.77 13.99
CA CYS A 281 26.06 0.38 15.37
C CYS A 281 25.04 -0.77 15.38
N CYS A 282 24.84 -1.39 16.55
CA CYS A 282 23.85 -2.42 16.74
C CYS A 282 22.74 -1.97 17.70
N TRP A 283 21.50 -2.23 17.36
CA TRP A 283 20.36 -2.14 18.28
C TRP A 283 19.92 -3.55 18.72
N TYR A 284 20.73 -4.13 19.61
CA TYR A 284 20.65 -5.55 19.96
C TYR A 284 19.23 -6.02 20.34
N ASN A 285 18.50 -5.26 21.13
CA ASN A 285 17.18 -5.66 21.61
C ASN A 285 16.12 -5.75 20.48
N SER A 286 16.34 -5.07 19.35
CA SER A 286 15.40 -5.02 18.23
C SER A 286 15.93 -5.65 16.95
N ALA A 287 17.20 -5.43 16.61
CA ALA A 287 17.80 -5.91 15.37
C ALA A 287 18.85 -7.03 15.59
N GLY A 288 19.09 -7.44 16.84
CA GLY A 288 20.12 -8.43 17.15
C GLY A 288 21.53 -7.87 16.87
N GLN A 289 22.34 -8.66 16.16
CA GLN A 289 23.72 -8.30 15.77
C GLN A 289 23.78 -7.54 14.43
N ALA A 290 22.64 -7.30 13.78
CA ALA A 290 22.64 -6.58 12.51
C ALA A 290 23.16 -5.15 12.72
N ALA A 291 24.18 -4.80 11.97
CA ALA A 291 24.71 -3.44 11.94
C ALA A 291 23.71 -2.51 11.25
N LEU A 292 23.58 -1.30 11.76
CA LEU A 292 22.68 -0.27 11.23
C LEU A 292 23.32 1.11 11.34
N LEU A 293 22.79 2.05 10.57
CA LEU A 293 23.06 3.48 10.69
C LEU A 293 21.88 4.15 11.41
N VAL A 294 22.17 5.16 12.21
CA VAL A 294 21.16 6.08 12.75
C VAL A 294 21.49 7.49 12.28
N VAL A 295 20.54 8.10 11.57
CA VAL A 295 20.62 9.47 11.08
C VAL A 295 19.74 10.34 11.96
N LEU A 296 20.34 11.25 12.71
CA LEU A 296 19.62 12.31 13.42
C LEU A 296 19.37 13.43 12.44
N VAL A 297 18.16 13.94 12.42
CA VAL A 297 17.72 14.98 11.49
C VAL A 297 17.16 16.16 12.29
N ARG A 298 17.64 17.35 11.99
CA ARG A 298 17.15 18.62 12.54
C ARG A 298 16.81 19.57 11.40
N ASP A 299 15.69 20.23 11.53
CA ASP A 299 15.31 21.34 10.68
C ASP A 299 15.69 22.66 11.37
N PRO A 300 16.70 23.40 10.90
CA PRO A 300 17.10 24.65 11.52
C PRO A 300 16.02 25.73 11.50
N GLU A 301 15.04 25.61 10.57
CA GLU A 301 13.88 26.51 10.51
C GLU A 301 12.77 26.13 11.50
N GLY A 302 12.88 24.99 12.20
CA GLY A 302 11.90 24.52 13.17
C GLY A 302 10.53 24.08 12.58
N LYS A 303 10.41 23.99 11.27
CA LYS A 303 9.16 23.55 10.60
C LYS A 303 8.93 22.05 10.75
N TRP A 304 10.01 21.27 10.81
CA TRP A 304 9.98 19.83 11.07
C TRP A 304 10.49 19.55 12.48
N ARG A 305 9.98 18.47 13.05
CA ARG A 305 10.48 17.99 14.34
C ARG A 305 11.77 17.23 14.13
N ASP A 306 12.64 17.28 15.14
CA ASP A 306 13.82 16.41 15.18
C ASP A 306 13.38 14.95 15.10
N GLU A 307 14.02 14.19 14.23
CA GLU A 307 13.79 12.75 14.05
C GLU A 307 15.09 11.97 14.11
N ALA A 308 15.00 10.72 14.59
CA ALA A 308 16.09 9.77 14.54
C ALA A 308 15.64 8.60 13.65
N LEU A 309 16.31 8.42 12.52
CA LEU A 309 15.98 7.42 11.51
C LEU A 309 17.05 6.33 11.51
N LEU A 310 16.65 5.07 11.55
CA LEU A 310 17.54 3.92 11.33
C LEU A 310 17.48 3.43 9.90
N SER A 311 18.59 2.88 9.42
CA SER A 311 18.66 2.06 8.24
C SER A 311 19.52 0.81 8.51
N THR A 312 19.05 -0.36 8.13
CA THR A 312 19.87 -1.58 8.13
C THR A 312 20.65 -1.79 6.82
N ASP A 313 20.43 -0.96 5.79
CA ASP A 313 21.32 -0.83 4.62
C ASP A 313 22.38 0.22 4.93
N LEU A 314 23.61 -0.23 5.21
CA LEU A 314 24.75 0.64 5.49
C LEU A 314 25.24 1.40 4.26
N GLY A 315 24.82 1.02 3.06
CA GLY A 315 25.17 1.68 1.81
C GLY A 315 24.26 2.85 1.45
N LEU A 316 23.27 3.20 2.30
CA LEU A 316 22.45 4.38 2.11
C LEU A 316 23.12 5.61 2.72
N SER A 317 23.20 6.68 1.95
CA SER A 317 23.59 8.02 2.47
C SER A 317 22.53 8.59 3.40
N ALA A 318 22.88 9.56 4.24
CA ALA A 318 21.92 10.27 5.09
C ALA A 318 20.76 10.89 4.27
N GLN A 319 21.07 11.41 3.08
CA GLN A 319 20.06 11.94 2.17
C GLN A 319 19.07 10.86 1.70
N GLU A 320 19.56 9.68 1.30
CA GLU A 320 18.70 8.57 0.88
C GLU A 320 17.85 8.03 2.02
N VAL A 321 18.39 7.98 3.24
CA VAL A 321 17.63 7.59 4.46
C VAL A 321 16.48 8.56 4.69
N ILE A 322 16.73 9.87 4.63
CA ILE A 322 15.71 10.90 4.85
C ILE A 322 14.66 10.86 3.74
N LEU A 323 15.09 10.87 2.48
CA LEU A 323 14.18 10.81 1.33
C LEU A 323 13.35 9.52 1.35
N GLY A 324 13.99 8.38 1.63
CA GLY A 324 13.31 7.09 1.75
C GLY A 324 12.23 7.13 2.83
N TYR A 325 12.50 7.72 4.00
CA TYR A 325 11.48 7.85 5.05
C TYR A 325 10.34 8.78 4.65
N LEU A 326 10.63 9.87 3.93
CA LEU A 326 9.62 10.79 3.44
C LEU A 326 8.67 10.12 2.43
N THR A 327 9.13 9.11 1.69
CA THR A 327 8.25 8.37 0.78
C THR A 327 7.13 7.62 1.50
N ARG A 328 7.28 7.31 2.79
CA ARG A 328 6.24 6.64 3.59
C ARG A 328 4.88 7.32 3.49
N TRP A 329 4.87 8.64 3.42
CA TRP A 329 3.63 9.41 3.36
C TRP A 329 2.80 9.16 2.10
N CYS A 330 3.35 8.50 1.06
CA CYS A 330 2.58 8.16 -0.14
C CYS A 330 1.50 7.08 0.11
N VAL A 331 1.58 6.35 1.23
CA VAL A 331 0.56 5.36 1.61
C VAL A 331 -0.77 6.02 2.00
N GLU A 332 -0.74 7.20 2.60
CA GLU A 332 -1.95 7.90 3.06
C GLU A 332 -2.87 8.32 1.91
N PRO A 333 -2.38 9.00 0.84
CA PRO A 333 -3.18 9.20 -0.36
C PRO A 333 -3.71 7.90 -0.98
N ALA A 334 -2.92 6.82 -1.01
CA ALA A 334 -3.36 5.54 -1.54
C ALA A 334 -4.53 4.95 -0.74
N TYR A 335 -4.51 5.08 0.59
CA TYR A 335 -5.66 4.70 1.44
C TYR A 335 -6.87 5.61 1.21
N CYS A 336 -6.65 6.91 1.06
CA CYS A 336 -7.70 7.88 0.78
C CYS A 336 -8.39 7.55 -0.54
N ASP A 337 -7.62 7.33 -1.62
CA ASP A 337 -8.13 6.97 -2.93
C ASP A 337 -8.91 5.64 -2.91
N ALA A 338 -8.40 4.62 -2.23
CA ALA A 338 -9.09 3.34 -2.09
C ALA A 338 -10.43 3.49 -1.35
N LYS A 339 -10.49 4.30 -0.30
CA LYS A 339 -11.69 4.55 0.49
C LYS A 339 -12.72 5.40 -0.25
N GLN A 340 -12.28 6.48 -0.88
CA GLN A 340 -13.17 7.48 -1.47
C GLN A 340 -13.56 7.15 -2.90
N LEU A 341 -12.68 6.55 -3.70
CA LEU A 341 -12.87 6.36 -5.12
C LEU A 341 -13.17 4.92 -5.52
N LEU A 342 -12.75 3.95 -4.70
CA LEU A 342 -12.84 2.52 -5.00
C LEU A 342 -13.61 1.69 -3.97
N GLY A 343 -14.23 2.36 -2.98
CA GLY A 343 -15.19 1.75 -2.07
C GLY A 343 -14.60 0.72 -1.10
N PHE A 344 -13.38 0.94 -0.60
CA PHE A 344 -12.71 0.02 0.34
C PHE A 344 -13.56 -0.33 1.58
N HIS A 345 -14.39 0.59 2.06
CA HIS A 345 -15.29 0.38 3.20
C HIS A 345 -16.60 -0.36 2.86
N GLU A 346 -16.94 -0.45 1.58
CA GLU A 346 -18.31 -0.69 1.11
C GLU A 346 -18.75 -2.14 0.97
N PRO A 347 -17.86 -3.15 0.70
CA PRO A 347 -18.29 -4.53 0.64
C PRO A 347 -19.07 -4.96 1.89
N GLY A 348 -20.32 -5.41 1.70
CA GLY A 348 -21.23 -5.82 2.77
C GLY A 348 -21.03 -7.28 3.20
N VAL A 349 -19.82 -7.82 3.07
CA VAL A 349 -19.47 -9.20 3.39
C VAL A 349 -19.11 -9.38 4.85
N TRP A 350 -19.35 -10.58 5.40
CA TRP A 350 -19.18 -10.87 6.82
C TRP A 350 -18.42 -12.16 7.13
N CYS A 351 -18.42 -13.18 6.26
CA CYS A 351 -17.66 -14.42 6.49
C CYS A 351 -16.15 -14.19 6.26
N PRO A 352 -15.25 -14.96 6.93
CA PRO A 352 -13.80 -14.72 6.89
C PRO A 352 -13.23 -14.60 5.48
N ALA A 353 -13.45 -15.62 4.63
CA ALA A 353 -12.93 -15.63 3.27
C ALA A 353 -13.40 -14.43 2.44
N SER A 354 -14.70 -14.08 2.54
CA SER A 354 -15.24 -12.94 1.79
C SER A 354 -14.69 -11.61 2.27
N VAL A 355 -14.47 -11.44 3.58
CA VAL A 355 -13.86 -10.23 4.13
C VAL A 355 -12.44 -10.10 3.60
N GLU A 356 -11.64 -11.16 3.66
CA GLU A 356 -10.24 -11.16 3.19
C GLU A 356 -10.12 -10.90 1.69
N ARG A 357 -11.12 -11.26 0.90
CA ARG A 357 -11.06 -11.18 -0.57
C ARG A 357 -11.74 -9.96 -1.17
N ALA A 358 -12.88 -9.52 -0.64
CA ALA A 358 -13.67 -8.47 -1.29
C ALA A 358 -13.11 -7.05 -1.05
N HIS A 359 -12.63 -6.73 0.15
CA HIS A 359 -12.10 -5.41 0.45
C HIS A 359 -10.85 -5.04 -0.38
N PRO A 360 -9.87 -5.95 -0.55
CA PRO A 360 -8.68 -5.67 -1.33
C PRO A 360 -8.91 -5.42 -2.82
N MET A 361 -10.10 -5.75 -3.36
CA MET A 361 -10.46 -5.36 -4.72
C MET A 361 -10.25 -3.87 -4.99
N ALA A 362 -10.44 -3.02 -3.97
CA ALA A 362 -10.18 -1.58 -4.10
C ALA A 362 -8.70 -1.27 -4.39
N TRP A 363 -7.76 -1.92 -3.70
CA TRP A 363 -6.34 -1.73 -3.94
C TRP A 363 -5.90 -2.35 -5.27
N PHE A 364 -6.35 -3.55 -5.55
CA PHE A 364 -6.02 -4.25 -6.79
C PHE A 364 -6.49 -3.45 -8.01
N THR A 365 -7.76 -3.03 -8.04
CA THR A 365 -8.30 -2.21 -9.14
C THR A 365 -7.64 -0.84 -9.22
N GLY A 366 -7.21 -0.28 -8.09
CA GLY A 366 -6.42 0.95 -8.07
C GLY A 366 -5.06 0.79 -8.75
N CYS A 367 -4.33 -0.27 -8.44
CA CYS A 367 -3.06 -0.59 -9.10
C CYS A 367 -3.24 -0.82 -10.60
N LEU A 368 -4.29 -1.55 -10.99
CA LEU A 368 -4.61 -1.77 -12.41
C LEU A 368 -4.95 -0.48 -13.15
N ALA A 369 -5.67 0.45 -12.50
CA ALA A 369 -5.98 1.75 -13.11
C ALA A 369 -4.71 2.56 -13.40
N VAL A 370 -3.72 2.55 -12.48
CA VAL A 370 -2.42 3.21 -12.67
C VAL A 370 -1.62 2.53 -13.78
N LEU A 371 -1.52 1.20 -13.78
CA LEU A 371 -0.85 0.43 -14.84
C LEU A 371 -1.48 0.69 -16.20
N TRP A 372 -2.80 0.54 -16.32
CA TRP A 372 -3.52 0.78 -17.55
C TRP A 372 -3.30 2.20 -18.06
N TYR A 373 -3.34 3.19 -17.17
CA TYR A 373 -3.10 4.59 -17.54
C TYR A 373 -1.67 4.78 -18.06
N ALA A 374 -0.69 4.16 -17.45
CA ALA A 374 0.71 4.23 -17.87
C ALA A 374 0.95 3.58 -19.25
N GLU A 375 0.31 2.45 -19.51
CA GLU A 375 0.51 1.65 -20.73
C GLU A 375 -0.34 2.15 -21.92
N ALA A 376 -1.61 2.48 -21.66
CA ALA A 376 -2.57 2.81 -22.71
C ALA A 376 -3.33 4.13 -22.49
N GLY A 377 -3.69 4.43 -21.23
CA GLY A 377 -4.63 5.51 -20.94
C GLY A 377 -4.14 6.90 -21.27
N ARG A 378 -2.82 7.16 -21.26
CA ARG A 378 -2.24 8.46 -21.62
C ARG A 378 -2.54 8.87 -23.07
N HIS A 379 -2.75 7.89 -23.93
CA HIS A 379 -3.04 8.06 -25.35
C HIS A 379 -4.55 8.04 -25.67
N GLN A 380 -5.39 7.90 -24.65
CA GLN A 380 -6.84 7.90 -24.77
C GLN A 380 -7.42 9.30 -24.49
N PRO A 381 -8.68 9.57 -24.90
CA PRO A 381 -9.38 10.78 -24.52
C PRO A 381 -9.37 10.99 -23.00
N GLN A 382 -8.94 12.16 -22.56
CA GLN A 382 -8.76 12.45 -21.14
C GLN A 382 -10.05 12.96 -20.51
N ALA A 383 -10.54 12.25 -19.49
CA ALA A 383 -11.68 12.65 -18.67
C ALA A 383 -11.25 13.61 -17.55
N ARG A 384 -10.58 14.70 -17.90
CA ARG A 384 -10.17 15.71 -16.92
C ARG A 384 -11.34 16.64 -16.61
N ARG A 385 -11.70 16.71 -15.33
CA ARG A 385 -12.65 17.75 -14.88
C ARG A 385 -11.93 19.09 -14.83
N HIS A 386 -12.13 19.94 -15.85
CA HIS A 386 -11.75 21.34 -15.79
C HIS A 386 -12.63 22.05 -14.76
N ARG A 387 -12.01 22.52 -13.70
CA ARG A 387 -12.69 23.34 -12.70
C ARG A 387 -12.09 24.73 -12.71
N PRO A 388 -12.91 25.82 -12.72
CA PRO A 388 -12.40 27.18 -12.83
C PRO A 388 -11.37 27.57 -11.77
N TRP A 389 -11.45 26.94 -10.61
CA TRP A 389 -10.52 27.15 -9.48
C TRP A 389 -9.23 26.32 -9.55
N TYR A 390 -9.09 25.41 -10.53
CA TYR A 390 -7.89 24.59 -10.73
C TYR A 390 -7.16 25.00 -12.02
N LYS A 391 -6.77 26.28 -12.11
CA LYS A 391 -6.14 26.86 -13.32
C LYS A 391 -4.76 26.26 -13.68
N GLY A 392 -4.05 25.67 -12.73
CA GLY A 392 -2.67 25.15 -12.92
C GLY A 392 -2.52 23.64 -12.92
N LYS A 393 -3.61 22.87 -13.07
CA LYS A 393 -3.54 21.40 -13.04
C LYS A 393 -3.05 20.85 -14.37
N VAL A 394 -1.74 20.58 -14.46
CA VAL A 394 -1.10 19.98 -15.65
C VAL A 394 -1.07 18.47 -15.52
N GLU A 395 -0.71 17.95 -14.36
CA GLU A 395 -0.43 16.54 -14.11
C GLU A 395 -1.67 15.75 -13.68
N PRO A 396 -1.85 14.49 -14.15
CA PRO A 396 -3.00 13.68 -13.76
C PRO A 396 -2.91 13.23 -12.30
N THR A 397 -4.03 13.29 -11.59
CA THR A 397 -4.20 12.65 -10.28
C THR A 397 -4.69 11.22 -10.47
N PHE A 398 -4.66 10.40 -9.39
CA PHE A 398 -5.27 9.07 -9.42
C PHE A 398 -6.74 9.11 -9.88
N ALA A 399 -7.50 10.09 -9.42
CA ALA A 399 -8.90 10.28 -9.83
C ALA A 399 -9.04 10.53 -11.34
N ASP A 400 -8.09 11.26 -11.97
CA ASP A 400 -8.11 11.46 -13.42
C ASP A 400 -7.76 10.18 -14.18
N MET A 401 -6.79 9.40 -13.70
CA MET A 401 -6.44 8.10 -14.28
C MET A 401 -7.64 7.14 -14.25
N LEU A 402 -8.30 7.07 -13.10
CA LEU A 402 -9.50 6.26 -12.90
C LEU A 402 -10.67 6.74 -13.78
N ALA A 403 -10.87 8.06 -13.90
CA ALA A 403 -11.91 8.64 -14.75
C ALA A 403 -11.65 8.36 -16.25
N CYS A 404 -10.39 8.40 -16.67
CA CYS A 404 -9.99 8.03 -18.02
C CYS A 404 -10.29 6.55 -18.32
N LEU A 405 -9.95 5.65 -17.39
CA LEU A 405 -10.28 4.22 -17.54
C LEU A 405 -11.80 3.99 -17.57
N ARG A 406 -12.56 4.66 -16.72
CA ARG A 406 -14.03 4.60 -16.75
C ARG A 406 -14.61 5.06 -18.07
N LEU A 407 -14.15 6.21 -18.58
CA LEU A 407 -14.59 6.72 -19.88
C LEU A 407 -14.29 5.73 -20.99
N HIS A 408 -13.07 5.18 -21.02
CA HIS A 408 -12.69 4.17 -22.00
C HIS A 408 -13.59 2.91 -21.93
N LEU A 409 -13.86 2.39 -20.74
CA LEU A 409 -14.69 1.21 -20.56
C LEU A 409 -16.15 1.45 -20.96
N TRP A 410 -16.72 2.60 -20.54
CA TRP A 410 -18.09 2.96 -20.91
C TRP A 410 -18.25 3.21 -22.41
N SER A 411 -17.32 3.96 -23.04
CA SER A 411 -17.35 4.23 -24.46
C SER A 411 -17.28 2.95 -25.30
N ASN A 412 -16.37 2.04 -24.96
CA ASN A 412 -16.25 0.76 -25.63
C ASN A 412 -17.49 -0.11 -25.44
N TRP A 413 -18.07 -0.14 -24.23
CA TRP A 413 -19.30 -0.89 -23.98
C TRP A 413 -20.48 -0.35 -24.76
N LEU A 414 -20.62 0.97 -24.90
CA LEU A 414 -21.66 1.60 -25.70
C LEU A 414 -21.48 1.29 -27.19
N ALA A 415 -20.24 1.34 -27.69
CA ALA A 415 -19.92 1.10 -29.10
C ALA A 415 -20.01 -0.37 -29.50
N ALA A 416 -19.68 -1.31 -28.59
CA ALA A 416 -19.59 -2.73 -28.90
C ALA A 416 -20.95 -3.45 -28.79
N GLY A 417 -21.20 -4.41 -29.69
CA GLY A 417 -22.10 -5.54 -29.51
C GLY A 417 -23.49 -5.42 -30.07
N THR A 418 -24.20 -6.54 -29.97
CA THR A 418 -25.46 -6.92 -30.60
C THR A 418 -26.74 -6.24 -30.08
N ARG A 419 -26.65 -5.52 -28.93
CA ARG A 419 -27.83 -4.80 -28.42
C ARG A 419 -27.92 -3.41 -29.05
N PRO A 420 -29.12 -2.98 -29.43
CA PRO A 420 -29.34 -1.62 -29.91
C PRO A 420 -28.80 -0.59 -28.94
N SER A 421 -28.20 0.47 -29.46
CA SER A 421 -27.65 1.58 -28.63
C SER A 421 -28.68 2.21 -27.72
N GLY A 422 -29.97 2.22 -28.16
CA GLY A 422 -31.11 2.71 -27.35
C GLY A 422 -31.37 1.91 -26.08
N GLU A 423 -31.30 0.56 -26.14
CA GLU A 423 -31.48 -0.29 -24.95
C GLU A 423 -30.34 -0.12 -23.94
N LYS A 424 -29.11 0.02 -24.43
CA LYS A 424 -27.95 0.28 -23.57
C LYS A 424 -28.03 1.64 -22.91
N LEU A 425 -28.50 2.66 -23.63
CA LEU A 425 -28.71 3.99 -23.09
C LEU A 425 -29.81 4.00 -22.04
N ALA A 426 -30.94 3.32 -22.30
CA ALA A 426 -32.03 3.17 -21.34
C ALA A 426 -31.56 2.50 -20.05
N TRP A 427 -30.82 1.38 -20.17
CA TRP A 427 -30.23 0.72 -19.01
C TRP A 427 -29.26 1.62 -18.25
N LEU A 428 -28.40 2.37 -18.97
CA LEU A 428 -27.46 3.32 -18.34
C LEU A 428 -28.18 4.44 -17.59
N LEU A 429 -29.24 4.97 -18.16
CA LEU A 429 -30.06 6.02 -17.52
C LEU A 429 -30.75 5.48 -16.26
N GLU A 430 -31.31 4.29 -16.30
CA GLU A 430 -31.89 3.62 -15.14
C GLU A 430 -30.83 3.35 -14.08
N TYR A 431 -29.65 2.84 -14.48
CA TYR A 431 -28.53 2.60 -13.58
C TYR A 431 -28.03 3.89 -12.90
N LEU A 432 -27.94 5.01 -13.65
CA LEU A 432 -27.58 6.32 -13.12
C LEU A 432 -28.64 6.85 -12.16
N ALA A 433 -29.93 6.70 -12.50
CA ALA A 433 -31.04 7.15 -11.67
C ALA A 433 -31.14 6.38 -10.34
N THR A 434 -30.71 5.11 -10.33
CA THR A 434 -30.72 4.26 -9.12
C THR A 434 -29.38 4.27 -8.37
N ALA A 435 -28.37 5.02 -8.84
CA ALA A 435 -27.11 5.21 -8.12
C ALA A 435 -27.35 6.05 -6.86
N PRO A 436 -26.91 5.63 -5.67
CA PRO A 436 -27.09 6.38 -4.42
C PRO A 436 -26.24 7.63 -4.35
#